data_ce947e12c846c4ac31040200e30b6b04
#
_entry.id   ce947e12c846c4ac31040200e30b6b04
#
_cell.length_a   1.000
_cell.length_b   1.000
_cell.length_c   1.000
_cell.angle_alpha   90.00
_cell.angle_beta   90.00
_cell.angle_gamma   90.00
#
_symmetry.space_group_name_H-M   'P 1'
#
loop_
_entity.id
_entity.type
_entity.pdbx_description
1 polymer ?
#
loop_
_entity_poly.entity_id
_entity_poly.type
_entity_poly.pdbx_seq_one_letter_code
_entity_poly.pdbx_strand_id
1 'polypeptide(L)'
;MTKFILNKNEFIHSDVGGDTIWMGMTSSNFIQLNETATFITGLLGKEARTETHIVEAICAEYGIMAADCASDVKEVLQTLTKTGLVKTC
;
A
#
# COMPACT_ATOMS: atom_id res chain seq x y z
N MET A 1 1.91 14.85 11.60
CA MET A 1 1.32 13.52 11.40
C MET A 1 2.16 12.72 10.40
N THR A 2 2.30 11.45 10.69
CA THR A 2 3.05 10.56 9.80
C THR A 2 2.26 10.28 8.53
N LYS A 3 2.88 10.47 7.39
CA LYS A 3 2.30 10.11 6.09
C LYS A 3 3.10 8.98 5.47
N PHE A 4 2.45 8.26 4.60
CA PHE A 4 3.05 7.15 3.87
C PHE A 4 3.07 7.49 2.38
N ILE A 5 4.14 7.09 1.70
CA ILE A 5 4.28 7.30 0.27
C ILE A 5 4.92 6.07 -0.37
N LEU A 6 4.54 5.80 -1.61
CA LEU A 6 5.10 4.68 -2.37
C LEU A 6 6.52 5.01 -2.82
N ASN A 7 7.44 4.06 -2.63
CA ASN A 7 8.83 4.19 -3.05
C ASN A 7 9.02 3.60 -4.45
N LYS A 8 8.45 4.26 -5.46
CA LYS A 8 8.45 3.70 -6.81
C LYS A 8 9.77 3.83 -7.56
N ASN A 9 10.74 4.58 -7.02
CA ASN A 9 12.04 4.75 -7.67
C ASN A 9 12.92 3.51 -7.60
N GLU A 10 12.67 2.61 -6.66
CA GLU A 10 13.48 1.42 -6.44
C GLU A 10 12.75 0.12 -6.79
N PHE A 11 11.53 0.23 -7.31
CA PHE A 11 10.69 -0.93 -7.59
C PHE A 11 10.02 -0.81 -8.95
N ILE A 12 9.82 -1.94 -9.60
CA ILE A 12 8.97 -2.05 -10.79
C ILE A 12 7.79 -2.95 -10.45
N HIS A 13 6.69 -2.80 -11.18
CA HIS A 13 5.51 -3.60 -10.90
C HIS A 13 4.90 -4.18 -12.17
N SER A 14 4.11 -5.22 -11.97
CA SER A 14 3.35 -5.87 -13.03
C SER A 14 1.98 -6.25 -12.47
N ASP A 15 0.93 -6.00 -13.22
CA ASP A 15 -0.43 -6.35 -12.82
C ASP A 15 -0.79 -7.73 -13.35
N VAL A 16 -1.28 -8.60 -12.46
CA VAL A 16 -1.63 -9.97 -12.81
C VAL A 16 -3.00 -10.28 -12.23
N GLY A 17 -4.04 -10.19 -13.06
CA GLY A 17 -5.38 -10.63 -12.69
C GLY A 17 -5.98 -9.98 -11.44
N GLY A 18 -5.76 -8.68 -11.23
CA GLY A 18 -6.28 -7.97 -10.07
C GLY A 18 -5.28 -7.83 -8.93
N ASP A 19 -4.23 -8.62 -8.94
CA ASP A 19 -3.13 -8.50 -7.99
C ASP A 19 -1.98 -7.74 -8.66
N THR A 20 -1.14 -7.12 -7.85
CA THR A 20 0.06 -6.44 -8.34
C THR A 20 1.28 -7.09 -7.73
N ILE A 21 2.31 -7.30 -8.55
CA ILE A 21 3.58 -7.83 -8.11
C ILE A 21 4.62 -6.73 -8.21
N TRP A 22 5.30 -6.45 -7.11
CA TRP A 22 6.37 -5.46 -7.05
C TRP A 22 7.71 -6.16 -6.90
N MET A 23 8.69 -5.70 -7.64
CA MET A 23 10.02 -6.30 -7.65
C MET A 23 11.06 -5.22 -7.42
N GLY A 24 11.97 -5.43 -6.49
CA GLY A 24 13.07 -4.50 -6.23
C GLY A 24 14.05 -4.48 -7.41
N MET A 25 14.44 -3.28 -7.83
CA MET A 25 15.36 -3.12 -8.96
C MET A 25 16.79 -3.48 -8.61
N THR A 26 17.17 -3.27 -7.35
CA THR A 26 18.54 -3.52 -6.89
C THR A 26 18.65 -4.71 -5.94
N SER A 27 17.52 -5.27 -5.55
CA SER A 27 17.46 -6.44 -4.67
C SER A 27 16.58 -7.49 -5.33
N SER A 28 16.66 -8.72 -4.86
CA SER A 28 15.82 -9.80 -5.37
C SER A 28 14.49 -9.90 -4.64
N ASN A 29 14.09 -8.86 -3.93
CA ASN A 29 12.82 -8.84 -3.21
C ASN A 29 11.64 -8.84 -4.17
N PHE A 30 10.65 -9.64 -3.81
CA PHE A 30 9.48 -9.87 -4.65
C PHE A 30 8.26 -9.78 -3.73
N ILE A 31 7.35 -8.88 -4.06
CA ILE A 31 6.19 -8.58 -3.22
C ILE A 31 4.91 -8.75 -4.03
N GLN A 32 4.07 -9.69 -3.65
CA GLN A 32 2.78 -9.88 -4.28
C GLN A 32 1.71 -9.25 -3.38
N LEU A 33 0.91 -8.37 -3.96
CA LEU A 33 -0.13 -7.64 -3.25
C LEU A 33 -1.50 -8.14 -3.65
N ASN A 34 -2.37 -8.37 -2.66
CA ASN A 34 -3.77 -8.66 -2.92
C ASN A 34 -4.51 -7.38 -3.35
N GLU A 35 -5.81 -7.49 -3.60
CA GLU A 35 -6.61 -6.37 -4.09
C GLU A 35 -6.56 -5.15 -3.15
N THR A 36 -6.70 -5.37 -1.85
CA THR A 36 -6.67 -4.28 -0.87
C THR A 36 -5.32 -3.58 -0.84
N ALA A 37 -4.23 -4.34 -0.79
CA ALA A 37 -2.89 -3.78 -0.79
C ALA A 37 -2.59 -3.06 -2.10
N THR A 38 -3.08 -3.58 -3.22
CA THR A 38 -2.96 -2.94 -4.53
C THR A 38 -3.66 -1.58 -4.54
N PHE A 39 -4.85 -1.51 -3.97
CA PHE A 39 -5.58 -0.25 -3.84
C PHE A 39 -4.80 0.77 -3.01
N ILE A 40 -4.23 0.33 -1.89
CA ILE A 40 -3.43 1.20 -1.01
C ILE A 40 -2.21 1.75 -1.75
N THR A 41 -1.47 0.90 -2.45
CA THR A 41 -0.29 1.36 -3.18
C THR A 41 -0.67 2.31 -4.32
N GLY A 42 -1.84 2.12 -4.91
CA GLY A 42 -2.36 3.03 -5.93
C GLY A 42 -2.60 4.44 -5.37
N LEU A 43 -3.13 4.53 -4.14
CA LEU A 43 -3.31 5.81 -3.47
C LEU A 43 -1.97 6.47 -3.16
N LEU A 44 -1.04 5.71 -2.62
CA LEU A 44 0.27 6.23 -2.20
C LEU A 44 1.18 6.55 -3.37
N GLY A 45 0.90 6.01 -4.53
CA GLY A 45 1.64 6.34 -5.75
C GLY A 45 1.31 7.72 -6.28
N LYS A 46 0.17 8.29 -5.90
CA LYS A 46 -0.26 9.62 -6.33
C LYS A 46 0.27 10.71 -5.41
N GLU A 47 0.15 10.49 -4.10
CA GLU A 47 0.66 11.44 -3.11
C GLU A 47 0.76 10.77 -1.75
N ALA A 48 1.52 11.38 -0.84
CA ALA A 48 1.64 10.89 0.54
C ALA A 48 0.30 11.02 1.27
N ARG A 49 -0.06 10.02 2.07
CA ARG A 49 -1.32 9.99 2.81
C ARG A 49 -1.10 9.49 4.22
N THR A 50 -1.93 9.96 5.16
CA THR A 50 -1.95 9.45 6.53
C THR A 50 -2.69 8.12 6.57
N GLU A 51 -2.45 7.35 7.64
CA GLU A 51 -3.17 6.08 7.84
C GLU A 51 -4.68 6.31 7.90
N THR A 52 -5.12 7.35 8.61
CA THR A 52 -6.54 7.71 8.70
C THR A 52 -7.15 7.94 7.32
N HIS A 53 -6.45 8.66 6.46
CA HIS A 53 -6.91 8.96 5.11
C HIS A 53 -7.04 7.69 4.27
N ILE A 54 -6.09 6.77 4.43
CA ILE A 54 -6.12 5.48 3.74
C ILE A 54 -7.32 4.66 4.19
N VAL A 55 -7.59 4.62 5.51
CA VAL A 55 -8.74 3.90 6.06
C VAL A 55 -10.03 4.48 5.49
N GLU A 56 -10.17 5.80 5.46
CA GLU A 56 -11.36 6.46 4.92
C GLU A 56 -11.57 6.13 3.44
N ALA A 57 -10.48 6.10 2.66
CA ALA A 57 -10.55 5.77 1.24
C ALA A 57 -11.03 4.34 1.01
N ILE A 58 -10.53 3.39 1.82
CA ILE A 58 -10.94 1.99 1.74
C ILE A 58 -12.40 1.83 2.12
N CYS A 59 -12.84 2.52 3.18
CA CYS A 59 -14.23 2.47 3.61
C CYS A 59 -15.16 2.97 2.50
N ALA A 60 -14.78 4.05 1.83
CA ALA A 60 -15.56 4.61 0.73
C ALA A 60 -15.59 3.67 -0.47
N GLU A 61 -14.46 3.03 -0.78
CA GLU A 61 -14.35 2.16 -1.97
C GLU A 61 -15.11 0.84 -1.79
N TYR A 62 -15.00 0.22 -0.61
CA TYR A 62 -15.55 -1.10 -0.37
C TYR A 62 -16.84 -1.11 0.46
N GLY A 63 -17.28 0.04 0.94
CA GLY A 63 -18.51 0.14 1.71
C GLY A 63 -18.44 -0.54 3.08
N ILE A 64 -17.28 -0.53 3.72
CA ILE A 64 -17.07 -1.14 5.04
C ILE A 64 -16.80 -0.06 6.09
N MET A 65 -16.94 -0.44 7.35
CA MET A 65 -16.75 0.50 8.45
C MET A 65 -15.27 0.60 8.83
N ALA A 66 -14.86 1.79 9.27
CA ALA A 66 -13.47 2.04 9.67
C ALA A 66 -13.01 1.06 10.75
N ALA A 67 -13.88 0.72 11.71
CA ALA A 67 -13.53 -0.21 12.78
C ALA A 67 -13.17 -1.60 12.25
N ASP A 68 -13.73 -1.97 11.09
CA ASP A 68 -13.50 -3.29 10.50
C ASP A 68 -12.23 -3.36 9.67
N CYS A 69 -11.75 -2.23 9.14
CA CYS A 69 -10.61 -2.24 8.24
C CYS A 69 -9.35 -1.56 8.80
N ALA A 70 -9.46 -0.78 9.87
CA ALA A 70 -8.32 -0.05 10.42
C ALA A 70 -7.15 -0.96 10.78
N SER A 71 -7.45 -2.09 11.40
CA SER A 71 -6.45 -3.07 11.81
C SER A 71 -5.73 -3.67 10.59
N ASP A 72 -6.47 -4.02 9.56
CA ASP A 72 -5.93 -4.59 8.33
C ASP A 72 -5.06 -3.59 7.59
N VAL A 73 -5.50 -2.33 7.52
CA VAL A 73 -4.72 -1.26 6.90
C VAL A 73 -3.40 -1.07 7.62
N LYS A 74 -3.43 -1.05 8.95
CA LYS A 74 -2.22 -0.90 9.76
C LYS A 74 -1.24 -2.03 9.49
N GLU A 75 -1.73 -3.26 9.45
CA GLU A 75 -0.90 -4.44 9.18
C GLU A 75 -0.27 -4.37 7.79
N VAL A 76 -1.05 -4.01 6.77
CA VAL A 76 -0.54 -3.87 5.40
C VAL A 76 0.54 -2.80 5.34
N LEU A 77 0.31 -1.63 5.95
CA LEU A 77 1.29 -0.55 5.95
C LEU A 77 2.58 -0.96 6.65
N GLN A 78 2.48 -1.68 7.77
CA GLN A 78 3.67 -2.18 8.48
C GLN A 78 4.47 -3.14 7.60
N THR A 79 3.79 -4.06 6.94
CA THR A 79 4.44 -5.03 6.05
C THR A 79 5.11 -4.34 4.88
N LEU A 80 4.42 -3.41 4.23
CA LEU A 80 4.97 -2.70 3.07
C LEU A 80 6.12 -1.79 3.47
N THR A 81 6.08 -1.21 4.66
CA THR A 81 7.18 -0.38 5.17
C THR A 81 8.42 -1.24 5.44
N LYS A 82 8.22 -2.44 5.97
CA LYS A 82 9.33 -3.37 6.21
C LYS A 82 10.03 -3.79 4.92
N THR A 83 9.27 -3.97 3.85
CA THR A 83 9.84 -4.38 2.57
C THR A 83 10.52 -3.23 1.84
N GLY A 84 10.31 -1.98 2.28
CA GLY A 84 10.84 -0.82 1.62
C GLY A 84 9.99 -0.27 0.49
N LEU A 85 8.87 -0.94 0.15
CA LEU A 85 7.99 -0.49 -0.92
C LEU A 85 7.26 0.80 -0.54
N VAL A 86 6.96 0.98 0.73
CA VAL A 86 6.33 2.17 1.27
C VAL A 86 7.27 2.84 2.26
N LYS A 87 7.37 4.16 2.19
CA LYS A 87 8.18 4.96 3.10
C LYS A 87 7.28 5.85 3.94
N THR A 88 7.76 6.22 5.13
CA THR A 88 7.13 7.27 5.94
C THR A 88 7.79 8.60 5.64
N CYS A 89 7.04 9.68 5.79
CA CYS A 89 7.57 11.04 5.60
C CYS A 89 6.95 12.03 6.59
#